data_746899779d4143d617a217e379df505e
#
_entry.id   746899779d4143d617a217e379df505e
#
_cell.length_a   1.000
_cell.length_b   1.000
_cell.length_c   1.000
_cell.angle_alpha   90.00
_cell.angle_beta   90.00
_cell.angle_gamma   90.00
#
_symmetry.space_group_name_H-M   'P 1'
#
loop_
_entity.id
_entity.type
_entity.pdbx_description
1 polymer ?
#
loop_
_entity_poly.entity_id
_entity_poly.type
_entity_poly.pdbx_seq_one_letter_code
_entity_poly.pdbx_strand_id
1 'polypeptide(L)'
;MHTNTWEQRKLGEILKVNSGKDYKHLENGDIPVYGTGGYMLSVNEALSDIDAIGIGRKGTIDKPQYLKAPFWTVDTLFYLVPLEKYSCSLLYHLSNLIPWKKFDESTGVPSLSKSTIDGIQVNIPKDKKEQDRISMLFDRINNLITLHQRKLEHLQLQKKALLQQMFV
;
A
#
# COMPACT_ATOMS: atom_id res chain seq x y z
N MET A 1 -17.46 -6.73 31.68
CA MET A 1 -18.06 -6.14 30.47
C MET A 1 -16.92 -5.92 29.47
N HIS A 2 -16.88 -6.69 28.39
CA HIS A 2 -15.94 -6.42 27.29
C HIS A 2 -16.45 -5.16 26.59
N THR A 3 -15.87 -4.02 26.88
CA THR A 3 -16.09 -2.81 26.10
C THR A 3 -15.57 -3.10 24.70
N ASN A 4 -16.45 -3.00 23.71
CA ASN A 4 -16.10 -3.18 22.32
C ASN A 4 -15.10 -2.09 21.92
N THR A 5 -13.81 -2.42 21.96
CA THR A 5 -12.69 -1.48 21.70
C THR A 5 -12.53 -1.16 20.24
N TRP A 6 -13.27 -1.86 19.36
CA TRP A 6 -13.28 -1.68 17.91
C TRP A 6 -14.60 -1.07 17.44
N GLU A 7 -14.54 -0.29 16.38
CA GLU A 7 -15.71 0.32 15.76
C GLU A 7 -15.71 0.09 14.25
N GLN A 8 -16.91 0.00 13.69
CA GLN A 8 -17.07 -0.03 12.24
C GLN A 8 -17.07 1.39 11.69
N ARG A 9 -16.28 1.63 10.66
CA ARG A 9 -16.14 2.91 9.96
C ARG A 9 -16.16 2.70 8.45
N LYS A 10 -16.62 3.69 7.70
CA LYS A 10 -16.37 3.76 6.26
C LYS A 10 -14.96 4.28 6.00
N LEU A 11 -14.30 3.80 4.95
CA LEU A 11 -12.97 4.29 4.60
C LEU A 11 -12.94 5.81 4.42
N GLY A 12 -13.94 6.43 3.76
CA GLY A 12 -14.03 7.88 3.60
C GLY A 12 -14.17 8.68 4.91
N GLU A 13 -14.47 8.03 6.05
CA GLU A 13 -14.48 8.66 7.38
C GLU A 13 -13.12 8.66 8.08
N ILE A 14 -12.18 7.84 7.60
CA ILE A 14 -10.87 7.62 8.24
C ILE A 14 -9.68 7.98 7.36
N LEU A 15 -9.91 8.15 6.05
CA LEU A 15 -8.89 8.57 5.09
C LEU A 15 -9.51 9.41 3.97
N LYS A 16 -8.67 10.13 3.24
CA LYS A 16 -9.05 10.93 2.07
C LYS A 16 -8.53 10.27 0.80
N VAL A 17 -9.44 9.95 -0.13
CA VAL A 17 -9.07 9.39 -1.44
C VAL A 17 -8.70 10.51 -2.41
N ASN A 18 -7.46 10.50 -2.89
CA ASN A 18 -6.94 11.44 -3.87
C ASN A 18 -6.60 10.73 -5.18
N SER A 19 -6.66 11.46 -6.30
CA SER A 19 -6.24 10.95 -7.61
C SER A 19 -4.78 11.28 -7.87
N GLY A 20 -4.07 10.33 -8.45
CA GLY A 20 -2.78 10.60 -9.07
C GLY A 20 -2.90 11.53 -10.29
N LYS A 21 -1.76 11.96 -10.82
CA LYS A 21 -1.65 12.89 -11.93
C LYS A 21 -0.59 12.42 -12.94
N ASP A 22 -0.71 12.88 -14.17
CA ASP A 22 0.35 12.70 -15.17
C ASP A 22 1.66 13.35 -14.71
N TYR A 23 2.77 12.67 -14.92
CA TYR A 23 4.12 13.10 -14.51
C TYR A 23 5.00 13.57 -15.68
N LYS A 24 4.54 13.45 -16.92
CA LYS A 24 5.38 13.68 -18.13
C LYS A 24 5.89 15.11 -18.28
N HIS A 25 5.30 16.05 -17.55
CA HIS A 25 5.73 17.45 -17.52
C HIS A 25 6.81 17.72 -16.48
N LEU A 26 7.16 16.73 -15.65
CA LEU A 26 8.15 16.84 -14.59
C LEU A 26 9.53 16.43 -15.11
N GLU A 27 10.57 16.98 -14.48
CA GLU A 27 11.95 16.64 -14.74
C GLU A 27 12.42 15.44 -13.89
N ASN A 28 13.56 14.86 -14.26
CA ASN A 28 14.17 13.82 -13.47
C ASN A 28 14.60 14.35 -12.08
N GLY A 29 14.45 13.53 -11.05
CA GLY A 29 14.80 13.88 -9.68
C GLY A 29 14.80 12.65 -8.77
N ASP A 30 14.64 12.86 -7.45
CA ASP A 30 14.74 11.82 -6.44
C ASP A 30 13.38 11.37 -5.87
N ILE A 31 12.28 12.03 -6.27
CA ILE A 31 10.94 11.71 -5.77
C ILE A 31 10.36 10.54 -6.54
N PRO A 32 10.07 9.39 -5.89
CA PRO A 32 9.59 8.21 -6.57
C PRO A 32 8.17 8.39 -7.14
N VAL A 33 7.96 7.91 -8.37
CA VAL A 33 6.68 7.83 -9.05
C VAL A 33 6.16 6.40 -8.99
N TYR A 34 4.92 6.24 -8.53
CA TYR A 34 4.27 4.94 -8.43
C TYR A 34 3.09 4.81 -9.40
N GLY A 35 3.03 3.65 -10.03
CA GLY A 35 1.87 3.17 -10.77
C GLY A 35 1.23 1.96 -10.10
N THR A 36 0.24 1.34 -10.73
CA THR A 36 -0.46 0.16 -10.18
C THR A 36 0.45 -1.07 -10.04
N GLY A 37 1.55 -1.11 -10.76
CA GLY A 37 2.58 -2.17 -10.69
C GLY A 37 3.71 -1.89 -9.69
N GLY A 38 3.72 -0.75 -9.00
CA GLY A 38 4.78 -0.32 -8.09
C GLY A 38 5.59 0.87 -8.62
N TYR A 39 6.85 0.99 -8.17
CA TYR A 39 7.78 2.03 -8.59
C TYR A 39 8.04 2.01 -10.11
N MET A 40 8.07 3.19 -10.72
CA MET A 40 8.29 3.35 -12.16
C MET A 40 9.60 4.11 -12.47
N LEU A 41 9.76 5.31 -11.91
CA LEU A 41 10.89 6.22 -12.11
C LEU A 41 10.90 7.27 -10.99
N SER A 42 11.78 8.28 -11.05
CA SER A 42 11.79 9.39 -10.09
C SER A 42 11.75 10.75 -10.81
N VAL A 43 11.11 11.72 -10.15
CA VAL A 43 10.88 13.09 -10.65
C VAL A 43 11.32 14.13 -9.61
N ASN A 44 11.32 15.42 -10.01
CA ASN A 44 11.78 16.54 -9.19
C ASN A 44 10.70 17.15 -8.27
N GLU A 45 9.43 16.72 -8.40
CA GLU A 45 8.33 17.27 -7.59
C GLU A 45 7.55 16.16 -6.89
N ALA A 46 7.01 16.47 -5.71
CA ALA A 46 6.12 15.57 -4.96
C ALA A 46 4.65 15.91 -5.17
N LEU A 47 3.81 14.89 -5.27
CA LEU A 47 2.35 15.03 -5.25
C LEU A 47 1.82 15.01 -3.81
N SER A 48 2.55 14.36 -2.90
CA SER A 48 2.24 14.28 -1.47
C SER A 48 3.51 14.20 -0.64
N ASP A 49 3.53 14.96 0.46
CA ASP A 49 4.55 14.93 1.52
C ASP A 49 4.08 14.16 2.77
N ILE A 50 2.97 13.44 2.65
CA ILE A 50 2.37 12.63 3.72
C ILE A 50 2.28 11.20 3.25
N ASP A 51 2.69 10.23 4.10
CA ASP A 51 2.58 8.79 3.82
C ASP A 51 1.14 8.43 3.46
N ALA A 52 0.96 7.56 2.48
CA ALA A 52 -0.36 7.18 1.98
C ALA A 52 -0.42 5.70 1.57
N ILE A 53 -1.62 5.26 1.20
CA ILE A 53 -1.86 3.92 0.68
C ILE A 53 -2.22 4.04 -0.80
N GLY A 54 -1.43 3.43 -1.67
CA GLY A 54 -1.72 3.35 -3.10
C GLY A 54 -2.72 2.24 -3.40
N ILE A 55 -3.81 2.58 -4.09
CA ILE A 55 -4.82 1.63 -4.56
C ILE A 55 -5.04 1.84 -6.06
N GLY A 56 -4.98 0.76 -6.84
CA GLY A 56 -5.21 0.84 -8.27
C GLY A 56 -6.60 1.39 -8.60
N ARG A 57 -6.63 2.45 -9.40
CA ARG A 57 -7.86 2.97 -10.00
C ARG A 57 -8.27 2.15 -11.22
N LYS A 58 -7.28 1.72 -12.02
CA LYS A 58 -7.46 0.87 -13.22
C LYS A 58 -6.33 -0.15 -13.32
N GLY A 59 -6.65 -1.36 -13.73
CA GLY A 59 -5.70 -2.45 -13.91
C GLY A 59 -5.54 -3.28 -12.63
N THR A 60 -4.40 -3.22 -11.96
CA THR A 60 -4.17 -3.96 -10.71
C THR A 60 -4.80 -3.24 -9.53
N ILE A 61 -6.05 -3.58 -9.19
CA ILE A 61 -6.81 -2.94 -8.11
C ILE A 61 -6.66 -3.62 -6.75
N ASP A 62 -6.13 -4.84 -6.70
CA ASP A 62 -6.09 -5.73 -5.54
C ASP A 62 -4.70 -5.84 -4.88
N LYS A 63 -3.79 -4.91 -5.21
CA LYS A 63 -2.44 -4.86 -4.62
C LYS A 63 -2.19 -3.50 -3.98
N PRO A 64 -2.64 -3.29 -2.73
CA PRO A 64 -2.32 -2.09 -1.99
C PRO A 64 -0.81 -1.88 -1.86
N GLN A 65 -0.37 -0.62 -1.94
CA GLN A 65 1.03 -0.23 -1.82
C GLN A 65 1.20 0.76 -0.65
N TYR A 66 2.25 0.60 0.17
CA TYR A 66 2.63 1.64 1.12
C TYR A 66 3.45 2.69 0.38
N LEU A 67 2.96 3.92 0.32
CA LEU A 67 3.61 5.03 -0.35
C LEU A 67 4.29 5.89 0.71
N LYS A 68 5.61 5.76 0.81
CA LYS A 68 6.44 6.57 1.71
C LYS A 68 6.65 7.96 1.10
N ALA A 69 6.29 8.99 1.84
CA ALA A 69 6.49 10.38 1.43
C ALA A 69 7.97 10.79 1.43
N PRO A 70 8.40 11.74 0.56
CA PRO A 70 7.60 12.32 -0.52
C PRO A 70 7.43 11.38 -1.72
N PHE A 71 6.32 11.47 -2.45
CA PHE A 71 6.07 10.62 -3.62
C PHE A 71 5.17 11.30 -4.66
N TRP A 72 5.14 10.71 -5.87
CA TRP A 72 4.17 10.99 -6.94
C TRP A 72 3.41 9.72 -7.32
N THR A 73 2.14 9.85 -7.74
CA THR A 73 1.35 8.74 -8.30
C THR A 73 0.77 9.11 -9.65
N VAL A 74 0.76 8.14 -10.58
CA VAL A 74 0.12 8.32 -11.90
C VAL A 74 -1.41 8.30 -11.78
N ASP A 75 -2.11 8.77 -12.81
CA ASP A 75 -3.58 8.89 -12.88
C ASP A 75 -4.35 7.58 -12.73
N THR A 76 -3.71 6.43 -12.96
CA THR A 76 -4.28 5.10 -12.75
C THR A 76 -4.14 4.56 -11.32
N LEU A 77 -3.50 5.33 -10.43
CA LEU A 77 -3.32 4.99 -9.02
C LEU A 77 -3.97 6.05 -8.13
N PHE A 78 -4.90 5.66 -7.26
CA PHE A 78 -5.34 6.50 -6.15
C PHE A 78 -4.30 6.46 -5.02
N TYR A 79 -4.18 7.56 -4.26
CA TYR A 79 -3.46 7.58 -3.00
C TYR A 79 -4.39 8.03 -1.87
N LEU A 80 -4.44 7.22 -0.83
CA LEU A 80 -5.35 7.36 0.31
C LEU A 80 -4.55 7.88 1.49
N VAL A 81 -4.80 9.14 1.88
CA VAL A 81 -4.12 9.79 2.99
C VAL A 81 -4.95 9.61 4.26
N PRO A 82 -4.42 8.97 5.32
CA PRO A 82 -5.12 8.86 6.59
C PRO A 82 -5.41 10.21 7.23
N LEU A 83 -6.56 10.33 7.90
CA LEU A 83 -6.83 11.47 8.77
C LEU A 83 -5.94 11.38 10.03
N GLU A 84 -5.62 12.52 10.66
CA GLU A 84 -4.59 12.66 11.73
C GLU A 84 -4.64 11.61 12.86
N LYS A 85 -5.81 11.18 13.26
CA LYS A 85 -5.97 10.21 14.37
C LYS A 85 -5.75 8.74 13.96
N TYR A 86 -5.50 8.46 12.68
CA TYR A 86 -5.35 7.10 12.18
C TYR A 86 -3.92 6.81 11.73
N SER A 87 -3.46 5.58 11.99
CA SER A 87 -2.13 5.12 11.58
C SER A 87 -2.13 4.71 10.10
N CYS A 88 -1.22 5.29 9.29
CA CYS A 88 -1.05 4.91 7.89
C CYS A 88 -0.66 3.43 7.76
N SER A 89 0.26 2.96 8.61
CA SER A 89 0.70 1.56 8.60
C SER A 89 -0.45 0.61 8.94
N LEU A 90 -1.27 0.91 9.97
CA LEU A 90 -2.45 0.08 10.28
C LEU A 90 -3.42 0.01 9.11
N LEU A 91 -3.76 1.16 8.50
CA LEU A 91 -4.69 1.20 7.38
C LEU A 91 -4.13 0.51 6.14
N TYR A 92 -2.82 0.54 5.93
CA TYR A 92 -2.16 -0.24 4.89
C TYR A 92 -2.32 -1.75 5.13
N HIS A 93 -2.05 -2.24 6.36
CA HIS A 93 -2.25 -3.65 6.69
C HIS A 93 -3.71 -4.07 6.52
N LEU A 94 -4.64 -3.22 6.97
CA LEU A 94 -6.07 -3.43 6.80
C LEU A 94 -6.48 -3.48 5.33
N SER A 95 -5.91 -2.61 4.49
CA SER A 95 -6.22 -2.56 3.05
C SER A 95 -5.85 -3.86 2.32
N ASN A 96 -4.85 -4.61 2.80
CA ASN A 96 -4.50 -5.92 2.25
C ASN A 96 -5.54 -7.02 2.56
N LEU A 97 -6.45 -6.79 3.51
CA LEU A 97 -7.54 -7.72 3.85
C LEU A 97 -8.83 -7.41 3.08
N ILE A 98 -8.92 -6.24 2.43
CA ILE A 98 -10.10 -5.84 1.67
C ILE A 98 -10.16 -6.64 0.37
N PRO A 99 -11.28 -7.31 0.07
CA PRO A 99 -11.46 -8.06 -1.17
C PRO A 99 -11.77 -7.10 -2.35
N TRP A 100 -10.81 -6.30 -2.76
CA TRP A 100 -10.94 -5.22 -3.75
C TRP A 100 -11.65 -5.65 -5.04
N LYS A 101 -11.40 -6.87 -5.52
CA LYS A 101 -12.05 -7.42 -6.72
C LYS A 101 -13.56 -7.53 -6.62
N LYS A 102 -14.13 -7.59 -5.40
CA LYS A 102 -15.59 -7.59 -5.22
C LYS A 102 -16.21 -6.21 -5.46
N PHE A 103 -15.39 -5.17 -5.47
CA PHE A 103 -15.80 -3.79 -5.70
C PHE A 103 -15.45 -3.29 -7.10
N ASP A 104 -15.00 -4.19 -8.00
CA ASP A 104 -14.73 -3.86 -9.40
C ASP A 104 -16.02 -3.42 -10.10
N GLU A 105 -15.97 -2.22 -10.70
CA GLU A 105 -17.10 -1.59 -11.39
C GLU A 105 -17.04 -1.79 -12.92
N SER A 106 -16.04 -2.51 -13.40
CA SER A 106 -15.78 -2.64 -14.83
C SER A 106 -16.32 -3.93 -15.41
N THR A 107 -16.56 -3.91 -16.71
CA THR A 107 -16.84 -5.11 -17.54
C THR A 107 -15.61 -5.58 -18.31
N GLY A 108 -14.48 -4.92 -18.18
CA GLY A 108 -13.24 -5.20 -18.90
C GLY A 108 -12.01 -5.03 -18.00
N VAL A 109 -11.28 -3.91 -18.15
CA VAL A 109 -10.13 -3.64 -17.29
C VAL A 109 -10.61 -3.28 -15.89
N PRO A 110 -10.20 -4.01 -14.83
CA PRO A 110 -10.63 -3.76 -13.46
C PRO A 110 -10.49 -2.29 -13.07
N SER A 111 -11.52 -1.73 -12.44
CA SER A 111 -11.54 -0.31 -12.04
C SER A 111 -12.33 -0.06 -10.76
N LEU A 112 -11.91 0.95 -10.01
CA LEU A 112 -12.56 1.44 -8.81
C LEU A 112 -12.85 2.93 -8.93
N SER A 113 -13.97 3.38 -8.31
CA SER A 113 -14.27 4.79 -8.11
C SER A 113 -13.91 5.24 -6.70
N LYS A 114 -13.77 6.57 -6.51
CA LYS A 114 -13.60 7.14 -5.16
C LYS A 114 -14.79 6.84 -4.26
N SER A 115 -16.01 6.98 -4.79
CA SER A 115 -17.24 6.73 -4.03
C SER A 115 -17.33 5.30 -3.53
N THR A 116 -16.90 4.33 -4.34
CA THR A 116 -16.85 2.93 -3.94
C THR A 116 -15.85 2.71 -2.83
N ILE A 117 -14.63 3.26 -2.96
CA ILE A 117 -13.61 3.18 -1.90
C ILE A 117 -14.13 3.83 -0.60
N ASP A 118 -14.68 5.05 -0.68
CA ASP A 118 -15.20 5.78 0.48
C ASP A 118 -16.30 5.01 1.21
N GLY A 119 -17.11 4.22 0.48
CA GLY A 119 -18.21 3.43 1.03
C GLY A 119 -17.81 2.12 1.71
N ILE A 120 -16.59 1.63 1.53
CA ILE A 120 -16.15 0.35 2.10
C ILE A 120 -16.09 0.43 3.63
N GLN A 121 -16.76 -0.53 4.28
CA GLN A 121 -16.80 -0.62 5.74
C GLN A 121 -15.65 -1.48 6.25
N VAL A 122 -15.00 -1.01 7.31
CA VAL A 122 -13.87 -1.67 7.98
C VAL A 122 -14.05 -1.58 9.50
N ASN A 123 -13.50 -2.54 10.22
CA ASN A 123 -13.41 -2.49 11.67
C ASN A 123 -12.03 -1.97 12.09
N ILE A 124 -11.99 -0.98 12.98
CA ILE A 124 -10.76 -0.34 13.42
C ILE A 124 -10.77 -0.11 14.94
N PRO A 125 -9.63 -0.27 15.64
CA PRO A 125 -9.54 0.10 17.06
C PRO A 125 -9.83 1.58 17.28
N LYS A 126 -10.60 1.91 18.31
CA LYS A 126 -10.89 3.29 18.70
C LYS A 126 -9.67 4.00 19.29
N ASP A 127 -8.86 3.26 20.06
CA ASP A 127 -7.69 3.80 20.74
C ASP A 127 -6.48 3.85 19.82
N LYS A 128 -5.88 5.04 19.72
CA LYS A 128 -4.66 5.28 18.94
C LYS A 128 -3.49 4.40 19.39
N LYS A 129 -3.34 4.18 20.68
CA LYS A 129 -2.25 3.32 21.21
C LYS A 129 -2.43 1.87 20.77
N GLU A 130 -3.67 1.38 20.68
CA GLU A 130 -3.97 0.05 20.17
C GLU A 130 -3.65 -0.03 18.67
N GLN A 131 -4.04 0.99 17.89
CA GLN A 131 -3.69 1.10 16.47
C GLN A 131 -2.18 1.03 16.25
N ASP A 132 -1.40 1.79 17.01
CA ASP A 132 0.05 1.84 16.89
C ASP A 132 0.71 0.52 17.30
N ARG A 133 0.22 -0.15 18.36
CA ARG A 133 0.72 -1.49 18.76
C ARG A 133 0.48 -2.54 17.68
N ILE A 134 -0.70 -2.54 17.07
CA ILE A 134 -1.04 -3.46 15.98
C ILE A 134 -0.15 -3.17 14.77
N SER A 135 0.02 -1.91 14.38
CA SER A 135 0.90 -1.50 13.29
C SER A 135 2.33 -2.00 13.51
N MET A 136 2.90 -1.72 14.69
CA MET A 136 4.26 -2.15 15.04
C MET A 136 4.44 -3.67 14.98
N LEU A 137 3.41 -4.44 15.38
CA LEU A 137 3.45 -5.90 15.30
C LEU A 137 3.53 -6.37 13.85
N PHE A 138 2.64 -5.88 12.99
CA PHE A 138 2.62 -6.27 11.57
C PHE A 138 3.85 -5.78 10.81
N ASP A 139 4.35 -4.58 11.10
CA ASP A 139 5.60 -4.07 10.52
C ASP A 139 6.79 -4.97 10.88
N ARG A 140 6.88 -5.43 12.13
CA ARG A 140 7.91 -6.40 12.55
C ARG A 140 7.77 -7.74 11.82
N ILE A 141 6.55 -8.26 11.69
CA ILE A 141 6.30 -9.51 10.96
C ILE A 141 6.72 -9.36 9.50
N ASN A 142 6.35 -8.27 8.83
CA ASN A 142 6.72 -8.00 7.44
C ASN A 142 8.25 -7.87 7.26
N ASN A 143 8.93 -7.20 8.19
CA ASN A 143 10.39 -7.10 8.19
C ASN A 143 11.04 -8.48 8.33
N LEU A 144 10.52 -9.35 9.22
CA LEU A 144 11.00 -10.72 9.37
C LEU A 144 10.78 -11.54 8.09
N ILE A 145 9.60 -11.46 7.49
CA ILE A 145 9.30 -12.13 6.22
C ILE A 145 10.31 -11.70 5.14
N THR A 146 10.50 -10.39 4.97
CA THR A 146 11.45 -9.85 3.97
C THR A 146 12.88 -10.33 4.23
N LEU A 147 13.32 -10.33 5.50
CA LEU A 147 14.66 -10.82 5.87
C LEU A 147 14.84 -12.31 5.54
N HIS A 148 13.84 -13.13 5.86
CA HIS A 148 13.88 -14.56 5.59
C HIS A 148 13.84 -14.87 4.08
N GLN A 149 13.07 -14.11 3.31
CA GLN A 149 13.05 -14.22 1.84
C GLN A 149 14.43 -13.94 1.23
N ARG A 150 15.08 -12.83 1.63
CA ARG A 150 16.45 -12.50 1.19
C ARG A 150 17.44 -13.59 1.57
N LYS A 151 17.34 -14.13 2.79
CA LYS A 151 18.20 -15.23 3.24
C LYS A 151 17.99 -16.50 2.41
N LEU A 152 16.73 -16.82 2.09
CA LEU A 152 16.39 -17.95 1.24
C LEU A 152 16.97 -17.80 -0.17
N GLU A 153 16.79 -16.64 -0.79
CA GLU A 153 17.37 -16.34 -2.10
C GLU A 153 18.89 -16.48 -2.10
N HIS A 154 19.55 -15.94 -1.07
CA HIS A 154 21.02 -16.07 -0.94
C HIS A 154 21.45 -17.53 -0.82
N LEU A 155 20.78 -18.34 0.00
CA LEU A 155 21.07 -19.77 0.14
C LEU A 155 20.81 -20.56 -1.16
N GLN A 156 19.79 -20.19 -1.92
CA GLN A 156 19.51 -20.77 -3.23
C GLN A 156 20.62 -20.46 -4.24
N LEU A 157 21.13 -19.23 -4.25
CA LEU A 157 22.27 -18.83 -5.08
C LEU A 157 23.54 -19.58 -4.68
N GLN A 158 23.84 -19.70 -3.38
CA GLN A 158 24.99 -20.48 -2.89
C GLN A 158 24.88 -21.94 -3.30
N LYS A 159 23.70 -22.56 -3.10
CA LYS A 159 23.45 -23.95 -3.54
C LYS A 159 23.73 -24.10 -5.03
N LYS A 160 23.22 -23.19 -5.87
CA LYS A 160 23.44 -23.21 -7.32
C LYS A 160 24.93 -23.11 -7.67
N ALA A 161 25.67 -22.20 -7.04
CA ALA A 161 27.10 -22.04 -7.26
C ALA A 161 27.90 -23.29 -6.90
N LEU A 162 27.63 -23.90 -5.73
CA LEU A 162 28.27 -25.14 -5.29
C LEU A 162 27.99 -26.30 -6.26
N LEU A 163 26.73 -26.45 -6.71
CA LEU A 163 26.40 -27.50 -7.69
C LEU A 163 27.18 -27.30 -9.01
N GLN A 164 27.30 -26.04 -9.49
CA GLN A 164 28.08 -25.74 -10.69
C GLN A 164 29.55 -26.08 -10.52
N GLN A 165 30.16 -25.80 -9.35
CA GLN A 165 31.56 -26.16 -9.06
C GLN A 165 31.82 -27.67 -8.94
N MET A 166 30.79 -28.44 -8.51
CA MET A 166 30.94 -29.90 -8.32
C MET A 166 30.72 -30.70 -9.58
N PHE A 167 29.97 -30.18 -10.56
CA PHE A 167 29.54 -30.91 -11.75
C PHE A 167 30.01 -30.28 -13.07
N VAL A 168 30.89 -29.32 -13.02
CA VAL A 168 31.66 -28.75 -14.13
C VAL A 168 33.15 -28.97 -13.89
#